data_2dd91f561d5574160c9bd44da6f462f5
#
_entry.id   2dd91f561d5574160c9bd44da6f462f5
#
_cell.length_a   1.000
_cell.length_b   1.000
_cell.length_c   1.000
_cell.angle_alpha   90.00
_cell.angle_beta   90.00
_cell.angle_gamma   90.00
#
_symmetry.space_group_name_H-M   'P 1'
#
loop_
_entity.id
_entity.type
_entity.pdbx_description
1 polymer ?
#
loop_
_entity_poly.entity_id
_entity_poly.type
_entity_poly.pdbx_seq_one_letter_code
_entity_poly.pdbx_strand_id
1 'polypeptide(L)'
;DGPTVAAEEIPPALRDADEGTVLENCPLARNIAGRIGARLTGNPGLALIVDYGYRETAHGDSLQALRGKQFADPLAEPGAADLTAHVDFASLADAATAAGARAFGPITQGSFLTALGIGLRAERLRASGAAAQDLTLALERLTGAGGMGTIFKVLALTSPDLPAPPPFGDEAV
;
A
#
# COMPACT_ATOMS: atom_id res chain seq x y z
N ASP A 1 29.60 -7.11 -4.21
CA ASP A 1 28.92 -7.84 -3.14
C ASP A 1 28.43 -6.82 -2.12
N GLY A 2 27.11 -6.82 -1.84
CA GLY A 2 26.49 -5.99 -0.81
C GLY A 2 26.61 -6.63 0.59
N PRO A 3 26.15 -5.94 1.65
CA PRO A 3 26.11 -6.53 2.98
C PRO A 3 25.18 -7.75 2.99
N THR A 4 25.60 -8.80 3.67
CA THR A 4 24.77 -10.00 3.87
C THR A 4 23.61 -9.65 4.82
N VAL A 5 22.38 -9.93 4.40
CA VAL A 5 21.19 -9.81 5.24
C VAL A 5 21.15 -10.98 6.22
N ALA A 6 20.90 -10.71 7.50
CA ALA A 6 20.79 -11.77 8.49
C ALA A 6 19.56 -12.64 8.23
N ALA A 7 19.68 -13.95 8.41
CA ALA A 7 18.58 -14.88 8.14
C ALA A 7 17.32 -14.57 8.97
N GLU A 8 17.48 -13.95 10.14
CA GLU A 8 16.38 -13.52 11.01
C GLU A 8 15.53 -12.41 10.40
N GLU A 9 16.09 -11.62 9.47
CA GLU A 9 15.38 -10.54 8.78
C GLU A 9 14.51 -11.07 7.63
N ILE A 10 14.70 -12.33 7.24
CA ILE A 10 13.93 -12.99 6.19
C ILE A 10 12.78 -13.77 6.85
N PRO A 11 11.52 -13.53 6.48
CA PRO A 11 10.39 -14.33 6.97
C PRO A 11 10.63 -15.83 6.77
N PRO A 12 10.34 -16.70 7.76
CA PRO A 12 10.64 -18.13 7.69
C PRO A 12 10.13 -18.82 6.42
N ALA A 13 8.92 -18.44 5.95
CA ALA A 13 8.31 -19.00 4.75
C ALA A 13 9.04 -18.61 3.44
N LEU A 14 9.96 -17.63 3.48
CA LEU A 14 10.68 -17.13 2.32
C LEU A 14 12.19 -17.44 2.36
N ARG A 15 12.65 -18.24 3.34
CA ARG A 15 14.08 -18.57 3.51
C ARG A 15 14.57 -19.63 2.53
N ASP A 16 13.67 -20.53 2.10
CA ASP A 16 13.98 -21.63 1.18
C ASP A 16 13.73 -21.19 -0.28
N ALA A 17 14.41 -20.13 -0.70
CA ALA A 17 14.29 -19.59 -2.03
C ALA A 17 15.46 -20.05 -2.92
N ASP A 18 15.20 -20.18 -4.21
CA ASP A 18 16.24 -20.46 -5.21
C ASP A 18 17.27 -19.32 -5.28
N GLU A 19 18.49 -19.66 -5.66
CA GLU A 19 19.55 -18.66 -5.90
C GLU A 19 19.11 -17.65 -6.97
N GLY A 20 19.30 -16.36 -6.70
CA GLY A 20 18.88 -15.27 -7.56
C GLY A 20 17.47 -14.74 -7.27
N THR A 21 16.73 -15.36 -6.34
CA THR A 21 15.43 -14.83 -5.89
C THR A 21 15.64 -13.51 -5.13
N VAL A 22 14.82 -12.51 -5.45
CA VAL A 22 14.84 -11.20 -4.80
C VAL A 22 13.77 -11.13 -3.71
N LEU A 23 14.15 -10.64 -2.54
CA LEU A 23 13.24 -10.24 -1.47
C LEU A 23 13.48 -8.77 -1.15
N GLU A 24 12.44 -7.97 -1.29
CA GLU A 24 12.49 -6.56 -0.93
C GLU A 24 12.16 -6.37 0.55
N ASN A 25 12.96 -5.60 1.26
CA ASN A 25 12.75 -5.26 2.66
C ASN A 25 12.98 -3.76 2.88
N CYS A 26 12.05 -3.10 3.57
CA CYS A 26 12.15 -1.69 3.90
C CYS A 26 12.04 -1.46 5.42
N PRO A 27 13.15 -1.58 6.18
CA PRO A 27 13.15 -1.38 7.63
C PRO A 27 12.64 0.01 8.04
N LEU A 28 12.88 1.04 7.22
CA LEU A 28 12.41 2.39 7.48
C LEU A 28 10.87 2.48 7.45
N ALA A 29 10.22 1.87 6.46
CA ALA A 29 8.76 1.85 6.36
C ALA A 29 8.13 1.12 7.56
N ARG A 30 8.70 -0.02 7.96
CA ARG A 30 8.29 -0.75 9.19
C ARG A 30 8.45 0.11 10.45
N ASN A 31 9.56 0.82 10.58
CA ASN A 31 9.77 1.73 11.72
C ASN A 31 8.70 2.83 11.76
N ILE A 32 8.40 3.44 10.62
CA ILE A 32 7.36 4.47 10.50
C ILE A 32 5.99 3.89 10.89
N ALA A 33 5.62 2.71 10.36
CA ALA A 33 4.36 2.05 10.72
C ALA A 33 4.27 1.73 12.21
N GLY A 34 5.34 1.21 12.82
CA GLY A 34 5.42 0.98 14.26
C GLY A 34 5.26 2.26 15.08
N ARG A 35 5.86 3.37 14.66
CA ARG A 35 5.68 4.69 15.32
C ARG A 35 4.25 5.20 15.19
N ILE A 36 3.60 5.00 14.05
CA ILE A 36 2.16 5.31 13.89
C ILE A 36 1.35 4.45 14.85
N GLY A 37 1.60 3.14 14.91
CA GLY A 37 0.95 2.22 15.84
C GLY A 37 1.09 2.65 17.30
N ALA A 38 2.30 2.93 17.76
CA ALA A 38 2.55 3.42 19.11
C ALA A 38 1.82 4.73 19.42
N ARG A 39 1.75 5.64 18.45
CA ARG A 39 1.00 6.90 18.61
C ARG A 39 -0.49 6.64 18.76
N LEU A 40 -1.07 5.73 17.95
CA LEU A 40 -2.49 5.37 18.01
C LEU A 40 -2.86 4.65 19.32
N THR A 41 -1.93 3.94 19.93
CA THR A 41 -2.14 3.28 21.23
C THR A 41 -2.32 4.31 22.36
N GLY A 42 -1.60 5.42 22.29
CA GLY A 42 -1.69 6.48 23.29
C GLY A 42 -2.70 7.60 22.98
N ASN A 43 -3.19 7.66 21.73
CA ASN A 43 -4.08 8.74 21.28
C ASN A 43 -5.14 8.15 20.34
N PRO A 44 -6.43 8.18 20.71
CA PRO A 44 -7.50 7.68 19.84
C PRO A 44 -7.45 8.31 18.44
N GLY A 45 -7.49 7.47 17.41
CA GLY A 45 -7.40 7.96 16.05
C GLY A 45 -7.33 6.85 15.01
N LEU A 46 -7.17 7.28 13.78
CA LEU A 46 -7.07 6.42 12.60
C LEU A 46 -5.99 6.96 11.67
N ALA A 47 -5.23 6.04 11.05
CA ALA A 47 -4.35 6.34 9.92
C ALA A 47 -4.75 5.48 8.72
N LEU A 48 -4.71 6.08 7.52
CA LEU A 48 -4.85 5.36 6.25
C LEU A 48 -3.51 5.42 5.52
N ILE A 49 -3.07 4.25 5.04
CA ILE A 49 -1.90 4.11 4.17
C ILE A 49 -2.41 3.66 2.82
N VAL A 50 -2.14 4.45 1.78
CA VAL A 50 -2.60 4.18 0.42
C VAL A 50 -1.40 4.26 -0.51
N ASP A 51 -1.07 3.15 -1.14
CA ASP A 51 0.03 3.07 -2.10
C ASP A 51 -0.14 1.83 -3.00
N TYR A 52 0.71 1.69 -4.03
CA TYR A 52 0.81 0.45 -4.79
C TYR A 52 1.72 -0.55 -4.08
N GLY A 53 1.33 -1.84 -4.10
CA GLY A 53 2.09 -2.85 -3.39
C GLY A 53 1.41 -4.20 -3.25
N TYR A 54 2.04 -5.04 -2.43
CA TYR A 54 1.62 -6.40 -2.15
C TYR A 54 0.76 -6.48 -0.90
N ARG A 55 -0.21 -7.41 -0.90
CA ARG A 55 -1.02 -7.70 0.28
C ARG A 55 -0.23 -8.50 1.31
N GLU A 56 0.59 -9.42 0.84
CA GLU A 56 1.37 -10.36 1.63
C GLU A 56 2.83 -10.24 1.25
N THR A 57 3.73 -10.40 2.21
CA THR A 57 5.17 -10.44 1.96
C THR A 57 5.48 -11.62 1.03
N ALA A 58 6.14 -11.33 -0.08
CA ALA A 58 6.48 -12.31 -1.10
C ALA A 58 7.84 -12.00 -1.73
N HIS A 59 8.40 -12.97 -2.43
CA HIS A 59 9.51 -12.71 -3.33
C HIS A 59 9.06 -11.84 -4.50
N GLY A 60 9.89 -10.92 -4.92
CA GLY A 60 9.64 -10.04 -6.06
C GLY A 60 10.75 -9.03 -6.24
N ASP A 61 10.90 -8.57 -7.46
CA ASP A 61 11.76 -7.45 -7.85
C ASP A 61 10.85 -6.36 -8.43
N SER A 62 10.48 -5.43 -7.60
CA SER A 62 9.56 -4.34 -7.96
C SER A 62 10.26 -3.00 -8.11
N LEU A 63 11.59 -2.95 -7.86
CA LEU A 63 12.36 -1.72 -8.03
C LEU A 63 12.35 -1.28 -9.49
N GLN A 64 11.83 -0.08 -9.73
CA GLN A 64 11.70 0.51 -11.04
C GLN A 64 12.23 1.93 -11.05
N ALA A 65 12.73 2.35 -12.21
CA ALA A 65 13.07 3.74 -12.48
C ALA A 65 12.20 4.27 -13.62
N LEU A 66 11.65 5.47 -13.45
CA LEU A 66 10.87 6.16 -14.47
C LEU A 66 11.50 7.51 -14.79
N ARG A 67 11.81 7.71 -16.07
CA ARG A 67 12.27 8.99 -16.61
C ARG A 67 11.28 9.47 -17.65
N GLY A 68 10.58 10.57 -17.36
CA GLY A 68 9.62 11.14 -18.30
C GLY A 68 8.55 10.15 -18.81
N LYS A 69 8.04 9.26 -17.96
CA LYS A 69 7.06 8.21 -18.24
C LYS A 69 7.60 6.99 -19.01
N GLN A 70 8.89 6.84 -19.14
CA GLN A 70 9.54 5.66 -19.72
C GLN A 70 10.34 4.92 -18.66
N PHE A 71 10.35 3.59 -18.75
CA PHE A 71 11.21 2.78 -17.90
C PHE A 71 12.68 3.06 -18.21
N ALA A 72 13.49 3.17 -17.16
CA ALA A 72 14.93 3.32 -17.20
C ALA A 72 15.59 2.29 -16.30
N ASP A 73 16.91 2.10 -16.44
CA ASP A 73 17.68 1.28 -15.52
C ASP A 73 17.78 2.02 -14.15
N PRO A 74 17.32 1.39 -13.04
CA PRO A 74 17.36 2.00 -11.72
C PRO A 74 18.79 2.32 -11.22
N LEU A 75 19.81 1.68 -11.77
CA LEU A 75 21.20 1.87 -11.40
C LEU A 75 21.94 2.86 -12.31
N ALA A 76 21.31 3.29 -13.41
CA ALA A 76 21.91 4.27 -14.33
C ALA A 76 21.58 5.70 -13.89
N GLU A 77 22.54 6.60 -14.10
CA GLU A 77 22.37 8.06 -13.93
C GLU A 77 21.63 8.47 -12.63
N PRO A 78 22.23 8.29 -11.43
CA PRO A 78 21.62 8.63 -10.15
C PRO A 78 21.05 10.06 -10.12
N GLY A 79 19.79 10.17 -9.69
CA GLY A 79 19.07 11.46 -9.61
C GLY A 79 18.37 11.88 -10.89
N ALA A 80 18.47 11.12 -12.01
CA ALA A 80 17.85 11.47 -13.28
C ALA A 80 16.49 10.77 -13.53
N ALA A 81 16.07 9.88 -12.64
CA ALA A 81 14.82 9.13 -12.73
C ALA A 81 14.14 9.04 -11.35
N ASP A 82 12.82 8.90 -11.37
CA ASP A 82 12.03 8.59 -10.17
C ASP A 82 12.16 7.10 -9.87
N LEU A 83 12.69 6.76 -8.70
CA LEU A 83 12.79 5.37 -8.24
C LEU A 83 11.53 5.00 -7.46
N THR A 84 10.97 3.85 -7.77
CA THR A 84 9.76 3.33 -7.12
C THR A 84 9.92 1.84 -6.83
N ALA A 85 9.32 1.39 -5.72
CA ALA A 85 9.18 -0.02 -5.38
C ALA A 85 7.81 -0.25 -4.75
N HIS A 86 7.33 -1.50 -4.78
CA HIS A 86 6.07 -1.85 -4.16
C HIS A 86 6.15 -1.85 -2.64
N VAL A 87 5.07 -1.39 -1.99
CA VAL A 87 4.94 -1.45 -0.53
C VAL A 87 4.50 -2.84 -0.10
N ASP A 88 5.20 -3.41 0.88
CA ASP A 88 4.79 -4.63 1.58
C ASP A 88 3.81 -4.25 2.71
N PHE A 89 2.51 -4.36 2.43
CA PHE A 89 1.47 -3.97 3.38
C PHE A 89 1.34 -4.92 4.57
N ALA A 90 1.65 -6.22 4.43
CA ALA A 90 1.69 -7.15 5.55
C ALA A 90 2.75 -6.72 6.57
N SER A 91 3.94 -6.40 6.09
CA SER A 91 5.04 -5.92 6.94
C SER A 91 4.72 -4.62 7.69
N LEU A 92 3.94 -3.70 7.07
CA LEU A 92 3.47 -2.48 7.74
C LEU A 92 2.41 -2.80 8.81
N ALA A 93 1.44 -3.68 8.49
CA ALA A 93 0.40 -4.10 9.41
C ALA A 93 1.01 -4.78 10.66
N ASP A 94 1.94 -5.71 10.45
CA ASP A 94 2.66 -6.41 11.51
C ASP A 94 3.40 -5.43 12.44
N ALA A 95 4.13 -4.49 11.86
CA ALA A 95 4.89 -3.51 12.64
C ALA A 95 3.98 -2.59 13.48
N ALA A 96 2.85 -2.17 12.93
CA ALA A 96 1.88 -1.34 13.64
C ALA A 96 1.15 -2.12 14.74
N THR A 97 0.79 -3.39 14.46
CA THR A 97 0.11 -4.28 15.40
C THR A 97 1.03 -4.67 16.56
N ALA A 98 2.31 -4.95 16.28
CA ALA A 98 3.32 -5.18 17.31
C ALA A 98 3.49 -3.98 18.25
N ALA A 99 3.19 -2.76 17.78
CA ALA A 99 3.20 -1.54 18.57
C ALA A 99 1.84 -1.23 19.25
N GLY A 100 0.85 -2.15 19.18
CA GLY A 100 -0.41 -2.10 19.89
C GLY A 100 -1.59 -1.49 19.12
N ALA A 101 -1.44 -1.11 17.86
CA ALA A 101 -2.56 -0.69 17.02
C ALA A 101 -3.36 -1.90 16.50
N ARG A 102 -4.54 -1.64 15.96
CA ARG A 102 -5.28 -2.62 15.13
C ARG A 102 -5.07 -2.26 13.65
N ALA A 103 -4.89 -3.28 12.83
CA ALA A 103 -4.76 -3.14 11.38
C ALA A 103 -5.95 -3.78 10.67
N PHE A 104 -6.45 -3.16 9.60
CA PHE A 104 -7.58 -3.62 8.80
C PHE A 104 -7.25 -3.50 7.31
N GLY A 105 -7.47 -4.55 6.55
CA GLY A 105 -7.07 -4.69 5.16
C GLY A 105 -5.70 -5.39 5.04
N PRO A 106 -4.90 -5.11 4.00
CA PRO A 106 -5.20 -4.14 2.95
C PRO A 106 -6.30 -4.62 2.01
N ILE A 107 -7.15 -3.69 1.59
CA ILE A 107 -8.11 -3.90 0.50
C ILE A 107 -7.66 -3.14 -0.75
N THR A 108 -8.21 -3.47 -1.91
CA THR A 108 -7.87 -2.74 -3.14
C THR A 108 -8.46 -1.33 -3.11
N GLN A 109 -7.78 -0.36 -3.72
CA GLN A 109 -8.29 1.00 -3.85
C GLN A 109 -9.65 1.04 -4.55
N GLY A 110 -9.84 0.22 -5.59
CA GLY A 110 -11.11 0.13 -6.29
C GLY A 110 -12.25 -0.28 -5.38
N SER A 111 -12.06 -1.33 -4.56
CA SER A 111 -13.04 -1.77 -3.57
C SER A 111 -13.30 -0.70 -2.51
N PHE A 112 -12.24 -0.08 -1.99
CA PHE A 112 -12.34 0.98 -0.99
C PHE A 112 -13.16 2.17 -1.50
N LEU A 113 -12.83 2.72 -2.65
CA LEU A 113 -13.51 3.88 -3.22
C LEU A 113 -14.96 3.55 -3.63
N THR A 114 -15.20 2.34 -4.15
CA THR A 114 -16.54 1.90 -4.53
C THR A 114 -17.45 1.79 -3.30
N ALA A 115 -16.97 1.19 -2.24
CA ALA A 115 -17.72 1.06 -0.99
C ALA A 115 -17.97 2.42 -0.30
N LEU A 116 -17.08 3.39 -0.47
CA LEU A 116 -17.27 4.77 -0.02
C LEU A 116 -18.17 5.61 -0.95
N GLY A 117 -18.67 5.02 -2.04
CA GLY A 117 -19.66 5.68 -2.90
C GLY A 117 -19.08 6.62 -3.95
N ILE A 118 -17.89 6.32 -4.50
CA ILE A 118 -17.29 7.13 -5.58
C ILE A 118 -18.24 7.27 -6.79
N GLY A 119 -19.05 6.25 -7.10
CA GLY A 119 -20.06 6.31 -8.15
C GLY A 119 -21.11 7.39 -7.89
N LEU A 120 -21.66 7.46 -6.68
CA LEU A 120 -22.62 8.51 -6.29
C LEU A 120 -21.99 9.91 -6.35
N ARG A 121 -20.72 10.03 -6.00
CA ARG A 121 -19.98 11.29 -6.14
C ARG A 121 -19.89 11.70 -7.61
N ALA A 122 -19.57 10.78 -8.51
CA ALA A 122 -19.48 11.04 -9.94
C ALA A 122 -20.83 11.47 -10.53
N GLU A 123 -21.93 10.84 -10.12
CA GLU A 123 -23.29 11.24 -10.52
C GLU A 123 -23.61 12.69 -10.10
N ARG A 124 -23.29 13.05 -8.86
CA ARG A 124 -23.47 14.42 -8.35
C ARG A 124 -22.63 15.44 -9.13
N LEU A 125 -21.38 15.12 -9.43
CA LEU A 125 -20.52 15.98 -10.24
C LEU A 125 -21.05 16.15 -11.67
N ARG A 126 -21.59 15.08 -12.27
CA ARG A 126 -22.24 15.14 -13.59
C ARG A 126 -23.47 16.05 -13.56
N ALA A 127 -24.30 15.93 -12.52
CA ALA A 127 -25.47 16.78 -12.33
C ALA A 127 -25.10 18.26 -12.12
N SER A 128 -23.89 18.54 -11.60
CA SER A 128 -23.39 19.92 -11.44
C SER A 128 -22.64 20.46 -12.69
N GLY A 129 -22.66 19.73 -13.81
CA GLY A 129 -22.09 20.21 -15.08
C GLY A 129 -20.69 19.70 -15.41
N ALA A 130 -20.13 18.79 -14.62
CA ALA A 130 -18.86 18.18 -14.98
C ALA A 130 -18.97 17.32 -16.26
N ALA A 131 -17.96 17.33 -17.11
CA ALA A 131 -17.95 16.59 -18.36
C ALA A 131 -18.03 15.07 -18.09
N ALA A 132 -19.03 14.41 -18.69
CA ALA A 132 -19.30 12.98 -18.45
C ALA A 132 -18.10 12.10 -18.86
N GLN A 133 -17.40 12.45 -19.92
CA GLN A 133 -16.23 11.71 -20.40
C GLN A 133 -15.09 11.76 -19.41
N ASP A 134 -14.77 12.93 -18.85
CA ASP A 134 -13.70 13.11 -17.87
C ASP A 134 -13.99 12.32 -16.57
N LEU A 135 -15.25 12.32 -16.12
CA LEU A 135 -15.68 11.56 -14.97
C LEU A 135 -15.57 10.06 -15.20
N THR A 136 -15.92 9.57 -16.39
CA THR A 136 -15.79 8.15 -16.73
C THR A 136 -14.32 7.73 -16.74
N LEU A 137 -13.45 8.49 -17.37
CA LEU A 137 -12.00 8.22 -17.41
C LEU A 137 -11.38 8.28 -16.01
N ALA A 138 -11.81 9.24 -15.17
CA ALA A 138 -11.33 9.34 -13.80
C ALA A 138 -11.78 8.14 -12.94
N LEU A 139 -13.03 7.70 -13.06
CA LEU A 139 -13.54 6.52 -12.38
C LEU A 139 -12.78 5.27 -12.80
N GLU A 140 -12.64 5.05 -14.09
CA GLU A 140 -11.91 3.89 -14.64
C GLU A 140 -10.45 3.89 -14.16
N ARG A 141 -9.79 5.04 -14.20
CA ARG A 141 -8.41 5.17 -13.69
C ARG A 141 -8.30 4.83 -12.21
N LEU A 142 -9.22 5.32 -11.36
CA LEU A 142 -9.15 5.18 -9.91
C LEU A 142 -9.63 3.82 -9.41
N THR A 143 -10.61 3.19 -10.08
CA THR A 143 -11.27 1.97 -9.59
C THR A 143 -11.10 0.76 -10.51
N GLY A 144 -10.77 0.98 -11.77
CA GLY A 144 -10.63 -0.08 -12.77
C GLY A 144 -9.42 -0.97 -12.55
N ALA A 145 -9.53 -2.23 -12.95
CA ALA A 145 -8.46 -3.23 -12.83
C ALA A 145 -7.22 -2.89 -13.68
N GLY A 146 -7.40 -2.23 -14.83
CA GLY A 146 -6.33 -1.76 -15.69
C GLY A 146 -5.68 -0.44 -15.25
N GLY A 147 -6.20 0.17 -14.18
CA GLY A 147 -5.70 1.42 -13.61
C GLY A 147 -5.17 1.23 -12.19
N MET A 148 -5.48 2.19 -11.34
CA MET A 148 -5.03 2.19 -9.93
C MET A 148 -5.87 1.26 -9.04
N GLY A 149 -7.03 0.78 -9.52
CA GLY A 149 -8.03 0.11 -8.69
C GLY A 149 -7.56 -1.18 -8.05
N THR A 150 -6.69 -1.94 -8.69
CA THR A 150 -6.14 -3.20 -8.15
C THR A 150 -4.71 -3.09 -7.68
N ILE A 151 -3.87 -2.27 -8.33
CA ILE A 151 -2.46 -2.16 -7.98
C ILE A 151 -2.28 -1.38 -6.66
N PHE A 152 -3.11 -0.36 -6.42
CA PHE A 152 -3.11 0.37 -5.15
C PHE A 152 -3.89 -0.40 -4.08
N LYS A 153 -3.37 -0.33 -2.86
CA LYS A 153 -3.95 -0.93 -1.66
C LYS A 153 -4.23 0.14 -0.63
N VAL A 154 -5.17 -0.15 0.23
CA VAL A 154 -5.54 0.71 1.37
C VAL A 154 -5.48 -0.12 2.63
N LEU A 155 -4.62 0.28 3.55
CA LEU A 155 -4.49 -0.26 4.90
C LEU A 155 -4.99 0.78 5.90
N ALA A 156 -5.86 0.38 6.81
CA ALA A 156 -6.27 1.21 7.94
C ALA A 156 -5.60 0.73 9.23
N LEU A 157 -5.07 1.68 9.99
CA LEU A 157 -4.56 1.46 11.34
C LEU A 157 -5.43 2.26 12.32
N THR A 158 -5.87 1.64 13.41
CA THR A 158 -6.70 2.32 14.42
C THR A 158 -6.13 2.14 15.82
N SER A 159 -6.58 3.01 16.71
CA SER A 159 -6.43 2.79 18.16
C SER A 159 -7.10 1.47 18.56
N PRO A 160 -6.61 0.79 19.62
CA PRO A 160 -7.12 -0.53 20.05
C PRO A 160 -8.62 -0.57 20.29
N ASP A 161 -9.18 0.50 20.84
CA ASP A 161 -10.58 0.60 21.26
C ASP A 161 -11.54 1.08 20.16
N LEU A 162 -11.05 1.45 18.99
CA LEU A 162 -11.89 1.89 17.90
C LEU A 162 -12.39 0.71 17.07
N PRO A 163 -13.66 0.74 16.63
CA PRO A 163 -14.19 -0.26 15.71
C PRO A 163 -13.48 -0.20 14.35
N ALA A 164 -13.69 -1.24 13.53
CA ALA A 164 -13.26 -1.21 12.14
C ALA A 164 -13.81 0.02 11.41
N PRO A 165 -12.97 0.81 10.75
CA PRO A 165 -13.45 1.96 10.00
C PRO A 165 -14.12 1.50 8.70
N PRO A 166 -15.21 2.16 8.25
CA PRO A 166 -15.73 1.86 6.93
C PRO A 166 -14.69 2.13 5.83
N PRO A 167 -14.61 1.32 4.78
CA PRO A 167 -15.45 0.15 4.49
C PRO A 167 -14.81 -1.19 4.89
N PHE A 168 -13.87 -1.19 5.82
CA PHE A 168 -13.23 -2.42 6.28
C PHE A 168 -14.21 -3.26 7.12
N GLY A 169 -14.15 -4.59 6.98
CA GLY A 169 -14.91 -5.49 7.84
C GLY A 169 -14.36 -5.54 9.27
N ASP A 170 -15.10 -6.18 10.17
CA ASP A 170 -14.75 -6.25 11.61
C ASP A 170 -13.53 -7.13 11.91
N GLU A 171 -13.04 -7.91 10.95
CA GLU A 171 -11.84 -8.75 11.12
C GLU A 171 -10.59 -7.88 10.97
N ALA A 172 -9.87 -7.72 12.08
CA ALA A 172 -8.52 -7.15 12.06
C ALA A 172 -7.53 -8.20 11.49
N VAL A 173 -6.50 -7.72 10.80
CA VAL A 173 -5.40 -8.54 10.24
C VAL A 173 -4.40 -8.87 11.35
#